data_fb037a4274f884503673b84e815645e6
#
_entry.id   fb037a4274f884503673b84e815645e6
#
_cell.length_a   1.000
_cell.length_b   1.000
_cell.length_c   1.000
_cell.angle_alpha   90.00
_cell.angle_beta   90.00
_cell.angle_gamma   90.00
#
_symmetry.space_group_name_H-M   'P 1'
#
loop_
_entity.id
_entity.type
_entity.pdbx_description
1 polymer ?
#
loop_
_entity_poly.entity_id
_entity_poly.type
_entity_poly.pdbx_seq_one_letter_code
_entity_poly.pdbx_strand_id
1 'polypeptide(L)'
;MNDSLSAPRLRSLLLPLALPVLVSVMAAPAAAWEPDPAAPDAALEAFHEHFSAAAYPYPRHSAKPLGVIGFDVWADAAVAPDFEEEVRPALTDGVPGGLLTIYRVGARKGLPWGIDIGASYGKALDSDLELLNAEVSWAILEGGAVTPALGLRFTGGRGSGDAYDLDQYGAEVLLSKGFAVLTPYAGAGWSFSESTFERPTGDLSFDTSRGFFYGGVILNLLIPKITVEVEQGETLQGAVRVAFGL
;
A
#
# COMPACT_ATOMS: atom_id res chain seq x y z
N MET A 1 28.55 42.44 -18.59
CA MET A 1 28.31 42.07 -17.20
C MET A 1 27.05 41.21 -17.20
N ASN A 2 27.22 39.89 -17.18
CA ASN A 2 26.14 38.89 -17.17
C ASN A 2 26.14 38.25 -15.78
N ASP A 3 25.19 38.59 -14.97
CA ASP A 3 24.93 37.86 -13.71
C ASP A 3 24.03 36.68 -13.99
N SER A 4 24.61 35.49 -14.00
CA SER A 4 23.93 34.20 -14.02
C SER A 4 23.38 33.92 -12.61
N LEU A 5 22.11 34.13 -12.40
CA LEU A 5 21.39 33.69 -11.20
C LEU A 5 21.35 32.15 -11.16
N SER A 6 22.17 31.58 -10.32
CA SER A 6 22.23 30.15 -10.04
C SER A 6 21.00 29.71 -9.24
N ALA A 7 20.30 28.72 -9.76
CA ALA A 7 19.13 28.06 -9.15
C ALA A 7 19.50 26.74 -8.42
N PRO A 8 20.17 26.76 -7.26
CA PRO A 8 20.36 25.54 -6.47
C PRO A 8 19.76 25.57 -5.04
N ARG A 9 18.95 26.56 -4.66
CA ARG A 9 18.51 26.69 -3.26
C ARG A 9 17.11 26.20 -2.93
N LEU A 10 16.31 25.83 -3.92
CA LEU A 10 14.96 25.30 -3.65
C LEU A 10 14.91 23.80 -3.30
N ARG A 11 15.95 23.04 -3.67
CA ARG A 11 15.99 21.57 -3.47
C ARG A 11 16.22 21.13 -2.01
N SER A 12 16.80 21.98 -1.17
CA SER A 12 17.18 21.62 0.21
C SER A 12 16.12 21.93 1.26
N LEU A 13 15.03 22.62 0.91
CA LEU A 13 14.01 23.09 1.86
C LEU A 13 12.77 22.19 1.92
N LEU A 14 12.51 21.35 0.91
CA LEU A 14 11.29 20.51 0.87
C LEU A 14 11.47 19.16 1.57
N LEU A 15 12.70 18.61 1.60
CA LEU A 15 12.96 17.32 2.28
C LEU A 15 12.75 17.36 3.81
N PRO A 16 13.18 18.41 4.55
CA PRO A 16 13.01 18.46 6.00
C PRO A 16 11.57 18.74 6.47
N LEU A 17 10.67 19.20 5.59
CA LEU A 17 9.27 19.45 5.96
C LEU A 17 8.36 18.21 5.77
N ALA A 18 8.68 17.33 4.83
CA ALA A 18 7.90 16.11 4.61
C ALA A 18 8.13 15.05 5.70
N LEU A 19 9.36 14.96 6.22
CA LEU A 19 9.72 13.96 7.24
C LEU A 19 8.99 14.13 8.58
N PRO A 20 8.86 15.35 9.18
CA PRO A 20 8.14 15.53 10.44
C PRO A 20 6.61 15.33 10.32
N VAL A 21 6.00 15.65 9.17
CA VAL A 21 4.58 15.35 8.92
C VAL A 21 4.35 13.84 8.86
N LEU A 22 5.25 13.10 8.22
CA LEU A 22 5.20 11.64 8.13
C LEU A 22 5.35 10.96 9.50
N VAL A 23 6.31 11.44 10.33
CA VAL A 23 6.56 10.91 11.67
C VAL A 23 5.41 11.24 12.62
N SER A 24 4.76 12.40 12.48
CA SER A 24 3.62 12.79 13.31
C SER A 24 2.37 11.95 13.05
N VAL A 25 2.18 11.46 11.84
CA VAL A 25 1.06 10.57 11.48
C VAL A 25 1.26 9.17 12.07
N MET A 26 2.51 8.73 12.27
CA MET A 26 2.82 7.41 12.84
C MET A 26 2.84 7.37 14.38
N ALA A 27 2.74 8.51 15.06
CA ALA A 27 2.57 8.59 16.51
C ALA A 27 1.07 8.57 16.85
N ALA A 28 0.41 7.46 16.57
CA ALA A 28 -1.00 7.29 16.93
C ALA A 28 -1.18 7.26 18.45
N PRO A 29 -2.28 7.81 19.00
CA PRO A 29 -2.70 7.57 20.37
C PRO A 29 -2.92 6.07 20.60
N ALA A 30 -3.09 5.65 21.87
CA ALA A 30 -3.40 4.28 22.22
C ALA A 30 -4.53 3.73 21.34
N ALA A 31 -4.39 2.46 20.92
CA ALA A 31 -5.36 1.78 20.07
C ALA A 31 -6.79 2.00 20.55
N ALA A 32 -7.65 2.43 19.64
CA ALA A 32 -9.06 2.65 19.94
C ALA A 32 -9.92 1.47 19.49
N TRP A 33 -9.43 0.64 18.55
CA TRP A 33 -10.13 -0.55 18.06
C TRP A 33 -9.16 -1.68 17.74
N GLU A 34 -9.59 -2.89 18.01
CA GLU A 34 -8.86 -4.14 17.72
C GLU A 34 -9.87 -5.22 17.35
N PRO A 35 -9.48 -6.28 16.65
CA PRO A 35 -10.30 -7.47 16.53
C PRO A 35 -10.47 -8.13 17.90
N ASP A 36 -11.71 -8.43 18.26
CA ASP A 36 -12.02 -9.15 19.52
C ASP A 36 -11.95 -10.66 19.29
N PRO A 37 -10.92 -11.36 19.80
CA PRO A 37 -10.80 -12.80 19.61
C PRO A 37 -11.94 -13.59 20.27
N ALA A 38 -12.74 -12.99 21.15
CA ALA A 38 -13.91 -13.61 21.74
C ALA A 38 -15.19 -13.44 20.90
N ALA A 39 -15.15 -12.68 19.80
CA ALA A 39 -16.25 -12.49 18.88
C ALA A 39 -16.67 -13.83 18.22
N PRO A 40 -17.92 -13.92 17.71
CA PRO A 40 -18.37 -15.09 16.94
C PRO A 40 -17.45 -15.40 15.75
N ASP A 41 -17.23 -16.68 15.47
CA ASP A 41 -16.34 -17.13 14.38
C ASP A 41 -16.69 -16.48 13.03
N ALA A 42 -17.98 -16.41 12.68
CA ALA A 42 -18.44 -15.78 11.44
C ALA A 42 -18.10 -14.27 11.36
N ALA A 43 -18.03 -13.58 12.50
CA ALA A 43 -17.63 -12.17 12.54
C ALA A 43 -16.12 -12.01 12.34
N LEU A 44 -15.32 -12.92 12.92
CA LEU A 44 -13.87 -12.93 12.72
C LEU A 44 -13.48 -13.36 11.29
N GLU A 45 -14.25 -14.27 10.69
CA GLU A 45 -14.09 -14.62 9.27
C GLU A 45 -14.35 -13.40 8.36
N ALA A 46 -15.45 -12.68 8.58
CA ALA A 46 -15.73 -11.44 7.87
C ALA A 46 -14.63 -10.38 8.09
N PHE A 47 -14.13 -10.23 9.32
CA PHE A 47 -13.00 -9.36 9.59
C PHE A 47 -11.76 -9.78 8.79
N HIS A 48 -11.42 -11.07 8.78
CA HIS A 48 -10.31 -11.58 7.99
C HIS A 48 -10.45 -11.23 6.50
N GLU A 49 -11.60 -11.48 5.90
CA GLU A 49 -11.85 -11.19 4.48
C GLU A 49 -11.68 -9.71 4.16
N HIS A 50 -12.36 -8.83 4.90
CA HIS A 50 -12.33 -7.39 4.63
C HIS A 50 -10.99 -6.74 5.00
N PHE A 51 -10.42 -7.08 6.17
CA PHE A 51 -9.15 -6.50 6.60
C PHE A 51 -8.00 -6.96 5.71
N SER A 52 -7.92 -8.25 5.37
CA SER A 52 -6.88 -8.75 4.47
C SER A 52 -6.97 -8.13 3.07
N ALA A 53 -8.20 -7.79 2.59
CA ALA A 53 -8.38 -7.05 1.35
C ALA A 53 -7.81 -5.63 1.44
N ALA A 54 -8.15 -4.89 2.49
CA ALA A 54 -7.68 -3.53 2.71
C ALA A 54 -6.18 -3.45 3.03
N ALA A 55 -5.65 -4.45 3.73
CA ALA A 55 -4.24 -4.54 4.09
C ALA A 55 -3.31 -4.90 2.93
N TYR A 56 -3.84 -5.41 1.81
CA TYR A 56 -3.04 -5.80 0.66
C TYR A 56 -2.19 -4.62 0.12
N PRO A 57 -0.89 -4.83 -0.14
CA PRO A 57 0.01 -3.75 -0.55
C PRO A 57 -0.07 -3.50 -2.06
N TYR A 58 -1.15 -2.89 -2.56
CA TYR A 58 -1.29 -2.53 -3.96
C TYR A 58 -0.11 -1.66 -4.47
N PRO A 59 0.24 -1.71 -5.77
CA PRO A 59 1.51 -1.17 -6.26
C PRO A 59 1.62 0.35 -6.16
N ARG A 60 0.60 1.11 -6.51
CA ARG A 60 0.61 2.58 -6.57
C ARG A 60 1.82 3.16 -7.30
N HIS A 61 2.28 2.45 -8.33
CA HIS A 61 3.40 2.83 -9.18
C HIS A 61 3.22 2.31 -10.61
N SER A 62 4.07 2.76 -11.54
CA SER A 62 4.03 2.32 -12.93
C SER A 62 4.67 0.93 -13.12
N ALA A 63 4.30 0.23 -14.20
CA ALA A 63 4.95 -0.99 -14.64
C ALA A 63 6.36 -0.75 -15.22
N LYS A 64 6.73 0.52 -15.47
CA LYS A 64 8.08 0.86 -15.95
C LYS A 64 9.09 0.66 -14.82
N PRO A 65 10.21 -0.06 -15.07
CA PRO A 65 11.20 -0.30 -14.04
C PRO A 65 11.96 0.98 -13.68
N LEU A 66 12.46 1.07 -12.46
CA LEU A 66 13.28 2.18 -11.99
C LEU A 66 14.67 2.21 -12.64
N GLY A 67 15.14 1.05 -13.11
CA GLY A 67 16.49 0.90 -13.62
C GLY A 67 17.56 0.86 -12.51
N VAL A 68 18.78 0.50 -12.88
CA VAL A 68 19.85 0.15 -11.92
C VAL A 68 20.18 1.25 -10.93
N ILE A 69 20.14 2.51 -11.33
CA ILE A 69 20.43 3.66 -10.46
C ILE A 69 19.18 4.21 -9.76
N GLY A 70 17.99 3.85 -10.27
CA GLY A 70 16.72 4.38 -9.77
C GLY A 70 16.34 3.84 -8.38
N PHE A 71 15.70 4.68 -7.62
CA PHE A 71 15.07 4.33 -6.35
C PHE A 71 13.86 5.25 -6.10
N ASP A 72 12.90 4.77 -5.33
CA ASP A 72 11.79 5.55 -4.79
C ASP A 72 11.70 5.34 -3.27
N VAL A 73 11.44 6.42 -2.53
CA VAL A 73 10.94 6.37 -1.16
C VAL A 73 9.56 7.02 -1.14
N TRP A 74 8.64 6.47 -0.38
CA TRP A 74 7.26 6.92 -0.47
C TRP A 74 6.50 6.78 0.85
N ALA A 75 5.41 7.53 0.94
CA ALA A 75 4.36 7.34 1.92
C ALA A 75 3.01 7.31 1.23
N ASP A 76 2.09 6.50 1.74
CA ASP A 76 0.71 6.48 1.28
C ASP A 76 -0.29 6.35 2.42
N ALA A 77 -1.53 6.70 2.10
CA ALA A 77 -2.70 6.41 2.89
C ALA A 77 -3.73 5.73 1.98
N ALA A 78 -4.28 4.61 2.44
CA ALA A 78 -5.40 3.91 1.83
C ALA A 78 -6.61 3.97 2.76
N VAL A 79 -7.79 4.17 2.19
CA VAL A 79 -9.05 4.28 2.91
C VAL A 79 -10.04 3.30 2.32
N ALA A 80 -10.56 2.39 3.15
CA ALA A 80 -11.69 1.51 2.84
C ALA A 80 -12.94 2.08 3.54
N PRO A 81 -13.89 2.64 2.78
CA PRO A 81 -15.17 3.06 3.33
C PRO A 81 -16.00 1.82 3.71
N ASP A 82 -16.98 2.03 4.58
CA ASP A 82 -17.95 1.02 5.00
C ASP A 82 -17.36 -0.22 5.70
N PHE A 83 -16.05 -0.22 6.01
CA PHE A 83 -15.37 -1.33 6.68
C PHE A 83 -16.03 -1.71 8.00
N GLU A 84 -16.38 -0.72 8.84
CA GLU A 84 -16.97 -0.99 10.15
C GLU A 84 -18.36 -1.64 10.02
N GLU A 85 -19.18 -1.27 9.05
CA GLU A 85 -20.53 -1.80 8.88
C GLU A 85 -20.52 -3.32 8.74
N GLU A 86 -19.52 -3.86 8.03
CA GLU A 86 -19.39 -5.27 7.71
C GLU A 86 -18.73 -6.08 8.83
N VAL A 87 -17.77 -5.48 9.56
CA VAL A 87 -16.96 -6.20 10.56
C VAL A 87 -17.24 -5.79 12.01
N ARG A 88 -18.17 -4.87 12.27
CA ARG A 88 -18.46 -4.32 13.61
C ARG A 88 -18.60 -5.37 14.71
N PRO A 89 -19.23 -6.54 14.49
CA PRO A 89 -19.34 -7.57 15.52
C PRO A 89 -18.02 -8.23 15.91
N ALA A 90 -16.97 -8.06 15.09
CA ALA A 90 -15.63 -8.59 15.35
C ALA A 90 -14.69 -7.61 16.08
N LEU A 91 -15.15 -6.39 16.34
CA LEU A 91 -14.29 -5.33 16.88
C LEU A 91 -14.60 -5.03 18.34
N THR A 92 -13.55 -4.73 19.13
CA THR A 92 -13.68 -4.28 20.53
C THR A 92 -14.38 -2.93 20.60
N ASP A 93 -14.01 -2.00 19.71
CA ASP A 93 -14.56 -0.66 19.59
C ASP A 93 -14.81 -0.28 18.13
N GLY A 94 -15.45 0.87 17.87
CA GLY A 94 -15.72 1.35 16.53
C GLY A 94 -14.48 1.93 15.85
N VAL A 95 -14.38 1.70 14.55
CA VAL A 95 -13.36 2.34 13.71
C VAL A 95 -13.69 3.83 13.56
N PRO A 96 -12.72 4.75 13.77
CA PRO A 96 -12.99 6.18 13.66
C PRO A 96 -13.63 6.59 12.34
N GLY A 97 -14.84 7.14 12.42
CA GLY A 97 -15.63 7.53 11.24
C GLY A 97 -16.12 6.38 10.37
N GLY A 98 -16.05 5.13 10.82
CA GLY A 98 -16.42 3.95 10.05
C GLY A 98 -15.46 3.60 8.91
N LEU A 99 -14.34 4.30 8.79
CA LEU A 99 -13.39 4.24 7.68
C LEU A 99 -12.09 3.56 8.11
N LEU A 100 -11.80 2.35 7.63
CA LEU A 100 -10.47 1.80 7.81
C LEU A 100 -9.45 2.64 7.03
N THR A 101 -8.50 3.22 7.74
CA THR A 101 -7.39 3.96 7.15
C THR A 101 -6.08 3.26 7.47
N ILE A 102 -5.29 2.94 6.44
CA ILE A 102 -3.97 2.33 6.59
C ILE A 102 -2.92 3.28 6.02
N TYR A 103 -1.96 3.66 6.85
CA TYR A 103 -0.79 4.42 6.43
C TYR A 103 0.38 3.48 6.18
N ARG A 104 1.16 3.76 5.12
CA ARG A 104 2.38 3.01 4.81
C ARG A 104 3.51 3.95 4.44
N VAL A 105 4.72 3.53 4.77
CA VAL A 105 5.97 4.10 4.27
C VAL A 105 6.78 2.98 3.65
N GLY A 106 7.53 3.29 2.61
CA GLY A 106 8.31 2.25 1.96
C GLY A 106 9.38 2.80 1.05
N ALA A 107 10.17 1.88 0.53
CA ALA A 107 11.21 2.16 -0.44
C ALA A 107 11.24 1.07 -1.50
N ARG A 108 11.67 1.45 -2.71
CA ARG A 108 11.86 0.54 -3.83
C ARG A 108 13.16 0.87 -4.55
N LYS A 109 13.86 -0.17 -5.00
CA LYS A 109 15.15 -0.09 -5.68
C LYS A 109 15.11 -0.85 -7.00
N GLY A 110 15.51 -0.19 -8.07
CA GLY A 110 15.70 -0.83 -9.37
C GLY A 110 17.00 -1.64 -9.43
N LEU A 111 16.92 -2.78 -10.07
CA LEU A 111 18.00 -3.72 -10.33
C LEU A 111 18.19 -3.89 -11.85
N PRO A 112 19.25 -4.61 -12.30
CA PRO A 112 19.38 -5.01 -13.71
C PRO A 112 18.18 -5.83 -14.19
N TRP A 113 18.03 -5.92 -15.51
CA TRP A 113 17.03 -6.75 -16.22
C TRP A 113 15.57 -6.38 -15.98
N GLY A 114 15.31 -5.09 -15.66
CA GLY A 114 13.94 -4.61 -15.47
C GLY A 114 13.29 -5.09 -14.18
N ILE A 115 14.07 -5.49 -13.19
CA ILE A 115 13.60 -5.94 -11.89
C ILE A 115 13.64 -4.75 -10.90
N ASP A 116 12.61 -4.61 -10.09
CA ASP A 116 12.60 -3.74 -8.92
C ASP A 116 12.27 -4.57 -7.68
N ILE A 117 12.89 -4.26 -6.56
CA ILE A 117 12.57 -4.82 -5.24
C ILE A 117 12.13 -3.71 -4.30
N GLY A 118 11.20 -4.00 -3.41
CA GLY A 118 10.68 -3.02 -2.46
C GLY A 118 10.29 -3.63 -1.14
N ALA A 119 10.17 -2.78 -0.13
CA ALA A 119 9.62 -3.13 1.16
C ALA A 119 8.86 -1.93 1.74
N SER A 120 7.87 -2.22 2.58
CA SER A 120 7.07 -1.22 3.26
C SER A 120 6.66 -1.67 4.66
N TYR A 121 6.50 -0.69 5.52
CA TYR A 121 5.89 -0.80 6.83
C TYR A 121 4.63 0.05 6.86
N GLY A 122 3.57 -0.46 7.46
CA GLY A 122 2.30 0.23 7.60
C GLY A 122 1.64 -0.02 8.95
N LYS A 123 0.63 0.79 9.22
CA LYS A 123 -0.19 0.66 10.44
C LYS A 123 -1.62 1.10 10.13
N ALA A 124 -2.59 0.39 10.71
CA ALA A 124 -3.98 0.84 10.71
C ALA A 124 -4.15 2.01 11.69
N LEU A 125 -4.93 3.02 11.30
CA LEU A 125 -5.16 4.20 12.12
C LEU A 125 -5.95 3.83 13.38
N ASP A 126 -5.48 4.34 14.52
CA ASP A 126 -6.06 4.09 15.86
C ASP A 126 -6.21 2.59 16.19
N SER A 127 -5.26 1.77 15.73
CA SER A 127 -5.15 0.34 16.01
C SER A 127 -3.69 -0.05 16.23
N ASP A 128 -3.42 -1.15 16.89
CA ASP A 128 -2.07 -1.73 17.02
C ASP A 128 -1.70 -2.66 15.86
N LEU A 129 -2.59 -2.82 14.88
CA LEU A 129 -2.34 -3.64 13.69
C LEU A 129 -1.24 -3.02 12.81
N GLU A 130 -0.12 -3.70 12.76
CA GLU A 130 1.07 -3.34 11.98
C GLU A 130 1.21 -4.25 10.75
N LEU A 131 1.78 -3.72 9.66
CA LEU A 131 1.94 -4.42 8.40
C LEU A 131 3.38 -4.29 7.92
N LEU A 132 4.02 -5.41 7.61
CA LEU A 132 5.32 -5.45 6.96
C LEU A 132 5.18 -6.17 5.62
N ASN A 133 5.60 -5.53 4.52
CA ASN A 133 5.46 -6.08 3.18
C ASN A 133 6.77 -6.01 2.41
N ALA A 134 6.96 -6.96 1.51
CA ALA A 134 8.01 -6.97 0.50
C ALA A 134 7.42 -7.21 -0.88
N GLU A 135 8.09 -6.70 -1.91
CA GLU A 135 7.67 -6.87 -3.29
C GLU A 135 8.85 -7.11 -4.23
N VAL A 136 8.58 -7.83 -5.31
CA VAL A 136 9.44 -7.95 -6.48
C VAL A 136 8.59 -7.66 -7.70
N SER A 137 9.01 -6.70 -8.52
CA SER A 137 8.38 -6.39 -9.80
C SER A 137 9.34 -6.67 -10.95
N TRP A 138 8.82 -7.19 -12.06
CA TRP A 138 9.60 -7.47 -13.26
C TRP A 138 8.89 -6.87 -14.47
N ALA A 139 9.54 -5.93 -15.14
CA ALA A 139 9.06 -5.35 -16.39
C ALA A 139 9.31 -6.29 -17.56
N ILE A 140 8.25 -6.95 -18.04
CA ILE A 140 8.29 -7.77 -19.27
C ILE A 140 8.46 -6.86 -20.49
N LEU A 141 7.79 -5.71 -20.49
CA LEU A 141 7.93 -4.64 -21.44
C LEU A 141 8.21 -3.35 -20.68
N GLU A 142 9.37 -2.76 -20.88
CA GLU A 142 9.77 -1.54 -20.15
C GLU A 142 8.98 -0.29 -20.59
N GLY A 143 8.28 -0.40 -21.73
CA GLY A 143 7.57 0.72 -22.30
C GLY A 143 8.49 1.75 -22.95
N GLY A 144 7.90 2.66 -23.70
CA GLY A 144 8.62 3.70 -24.42
C GLY A 144 7.74 4.90 -24.77
N ALA A 145 8.19 5.74 -25.69
CA ALA A 145 7.39 6.90 -26.12
C ALA A 145 6.03 6.49 -26.72
N VAL A 146 5.96 5.36 -27.41
CA VAL A 146 4.75 4.87 -28.08
C VAL A 146 4.18 3.63 -27.39
N THR A 147 5.03 2.72 -26.90
CA THR A 147 4.62 1.45 -26.30
C THR A 147 4.30 1.59 -24.81
N PRO A 148 3.28 0.90 -24.27
CA PRO A 148 3.05 0.80 -22.84
C PRO A 148 4.12 -0.06 -22.18
N ALA A 149 4.27 0.09 -20.87
CA ALA A 149 5.02 -0.83 -20.02
C ALA A 149 4.07 -1.92 -19.49
N LEU A 150 4.56 -3.16 -19.43
CA LEU A 150 3.87 -4.31 -18.86
C LEU A 150 4.78 -5.00 -17.86
N GLY A 151 4.29 -5.26 -16.67
CA GLY A 151 5.04 -5.91 -15.62
C GLY A 151 4.25 -6.99 -14.89
N LEU A 152 4.99 -7.89 -14.26
CA LEU A 152 4.51 -8.78 -13.24
C LEU A 152 4.99 -8.27 -11.88
N ARG A 153 4.17 -8.45 -10.85
CA ARG A 153 4.54 -8.11 -9.48
C ARG A 153 4.14 -9.26 -8.57
N PHE A 154 5.02 -9.58 -7.65
CA PHE A 154 4.82 -10.56 -6.57
C PHE A 154 5.00 -9.83 -5.25
N THR A 155 4.11 -10.10 -4.30
CA THR A 155 4.14 -9.52 -2.97
C THR A 155 4.07 -10.60 -1.91
N GLY A 156 4.70 -10.33 -0.77
CA GLY A 156 4.51 -11.07 0.45
C GLY A 156 4.42 -10.08 1.60
N GLY A 157 3.54 -10.31 2.55
CA GLY A 157 3.33 -9.43 3.67
C GLY A 157 2.92 -10.19 4.93
N ARG A 158 3.22 -9.58 6.06
CA ARG A 158 2.77 -10.02 7.37
C ARG A 158 2.12 -8.86 8.11
N GLY A 159 0.95 -9.12 8.70
CA GLY A 159 0.28 -8.24 9.65
C GLY A 159 0.36 -8.83 11.05
N SER A 160 0.41 -8.00 12.08
CA SER A 160 0.38 -8.43 13.46
C SER A 160 -0.31 -7.40 14.36
N GLY A 161 -1.02 -7.87 15.36
CA GLY A 161 -1.64 -7.12 16.45
C GLY A 161 -1.60 -7.95 17.72
N ASP A 162 -2.26 -7.50 18.80
CA ASP A 162 -2.19 -8.16 20.11
C ASP A 162 -2.69 -9.62 20.09
N ALA A 163 -3.75 -9.90 19.34
CA ALA A 163 -4.36 -11.24 19.24
C ALA A 163 -4.66 -11.67 17.81
N TYR A 164 -3.96 -11.06 16.84
CA TYR A 164 -4.20 -11.27 15.41
C TYR A 164 -2.90 -11.27 14.62
N ASP A 165 -2.68 -12.33 13.87
CA ASP A 165 -1.61 -12.46 12.87
C ASP A 165 -2.23 -12.64 11.47
N LEU A 166 -1.56 -12.08 10.46
CA LEU A 166 -1.96 -12.15 9.07
C LEU A 166 -0.73 -12.42 8.19
N ASP A 167 -0.78 -13.45 7.38
CA ASP A 167 0.17 -13.68 6.29
C ASP A 167 -0.51 -13.51 4.93
N GLN A 168 0.12 -12.77 4.01
CA GLN A 168 -0.43 -12.47 2.68
C GLN A 168 0.60 -12.69 1.59
N TYR A 169 0.12 -13.19 0.44
CA TYR A 169 0.90 -13.33 -0.78
C TYR A 169 0.05 -12.91 -1.97
N GLY A 170 0.68 -12.37 -3.01
CA GLY A 170 -0.03 -12.00 -4.22
C GLY A 170 0.81 -12.02 -5.46
N ALA A 171 0.14 -12.16 -6.59
CA ALA A 171 0.70 -12.06 -7.92
C ALA A 171 -0.21 -11.24 -8.81
N GLU A 172 0.35 -10.31 -9.56
CA GLU A 172 -0.42 -9.38 -10.36
C GLU A 172 0.26 -8.99 -11.66
N VAL A 173 -0.54 -8.60 -12.63
CA VAL A 173 -0.12 -7.99 -13.89
C VAL A 173 -0.43 -6.51 -13.84
N LEU A 174 0.52 -5.69 -14.23
CA LEU A 174 0.47 -4.24 -14.20
C LEU A 174 0.78 -3.67 -15.56
N LEU A 175 -0.10 -2.81 -16.08
CA LEU A 175 0.05 -2.07 -17.32
C LEU A 175 0.12 -0.57 -17.02
N SER A 176 1.05 0.16 -17.66
CA SER A 176 1.13 1.61 -17.52
C SER A 176 1.58 2.30 -18.79
N LYS A 177 1.18 3.58 -18.95
CA LYS A 177 1.61 4.40 -20.09
C LYS A 177 1.84 5.85 -19.66
N GLY A 178 3.07 6.32 -19.81
CA GLY A 178 3.41 7.72 -19.54
C GLY A 178 2.95 8.65 -20.66
N PHE A 179 2.33 9.77 -20.30
CA PHE A 179 1.93 10.89 -21.15
C PHE A 179 2.42 12.19 -20.50
N ALA A 180 3.58 12.67 -20.90
CA ALA A 180 4.21 13.85 -20.31
C ALA A 180 4.28 13.76 -18.78
N VAL A 181 3.43 14.52 -18.08
CA VAL A 181 3.38 14.56 -16.61
C VAL A 181 2.44 13.54 -16.00
N LEU A 182 1.60 12.88 -16.79
CA LEU A 182 0.62 11.90 -16.33
C LEU A 182 1.04 10.48 -16.73
N THR A 183 0.87 9.53 -15.82
CA THR A 183 1.06 8.11 -16.10
C THR A 183 -0.13 7.33 -15.56
N PRO A 184 -1.20 7.14 -16.36
CA PRO A 184 -2.24 6.20 -16.03
C PRO A 184 -1.67 4.78 -15.98
N TYR A 185 -2.23 3.97 -15.08
CA TYR A 185 -1.93 2.56 -14.97
C TYR A 185 -3.16 1.79 -14.49
N ALA A 186 -3.14 0.50 -14.75
CA ALA A 186 -4.14 -0.43 -14.26
C ALA A 186 -3.51 -1.80 -14.08
N GLY A 187 -4.11 -2.62 -13.24
CA GLY A 187 -3.67 -3.98 -13.04
C GLY A 187 -4.77 -4.86 -12.49
N ALA A 188 -4.49 -6.14 -12.49
CA ALA A 188 -5.33 -7.17 -11.90
C ALA A 188 -4.45 -8.29 -11.36
N GLY A 189 -4.93 -8.98 -10.35
CA GLY A 189 -4.16 -10.03 -9.73
C GLY A 189 -5.00 -10.94 -8.85
N TRP A 190 -4.27 -11.76 -8.14
CA TRP A 190 -4.80 -12.71 -7.18
C TRP A 190 -4.00 -12.65 -5.89
N SER A 191 -4.70 -12.66 -4.75
CA SER A 191 -4.08 -12.71 -3.44
C SER A 191 -4.56 -13.91 -2.65
N PHE A 192 -3.68 -14.39 -1.77
CA PHE A 192 -3.95 -15.41 -0.77
C PHE A 192 -3.62 -14.80 0.59
N SER A 193 -4.46 -15.03 1.58
CA SER A 193 -4.22 -14.59 2.93
C SER A 193 -4.66 -15.65 3.92
N GLU A 194 -3.91 -15.77 5.00
CA GLU A 194 -4.20 -16.59 6.15
C GLU A 194 -4.10 -15.73 7.40
N SER A 195 -5.07 -15.82 8.30
CA SER A 195 -5.01 -15.15 9.58
C SER A 195 -5.21 -16.13 10.72
N THR A 196 -4.64 -15.78 11.87
CA THR A 196 -4.80 -16.51 13.13
C THR A 196 -5.22 -15.54 14.21
N PHE A 197 -6.28 -15.91 14.94
CA PHE A 197 -6.75 -15.22 16.13
C PHE A 197 -6.36 -16.06 17.36
N GLU A 198 -5.57 -15.49 18.26
CA GLU A 198 -5.17 -16.13 19.51
C GLU A 198 -6.32 -16.11 20.50
N ARG A 199 -6.78 -17.29 20.94
CA ARG A 199 -7.88 -17.44 21.91
C ARG A 199 -7.47 -18.29 23.10
N PRO A 200 -8.00 -18.03 24.30
CA PRO A 200 -7.76 -18.87 25.47
C PRO A 200 -8.21 -20.33 25.29
N THR A 201 -9.13 -20.58 24.37
CA THR A 201 -9.69 -21.91 24.09
C THR A 201 -8.98 -22.65 22.94
N GLY A 202 -7.98 -22.05 22.32
CA GLY A 202 -7.25 -22.54 21.16
C GLY A 202 -7.37 -21.57 19.99
N ASP A 203 -6.33 -21.46 19.19
CA ASP A 203 -6.24 -20.55 18.07
C ASP A 203 -7.29 -20.86 16.99
N LEU A 204 -7.79 -19.81 16.36
CA LEU A 204 -8.74 -19.88 15.26
C LEU A 204 -8.09 -19.29 14.01
N SER A 205 -8.02 -20.06 12.92
CA SER A 205 -7.42 -19.62 11.67
C SER A 205 -8.46 -19.58 10.54
N PHE A 206 -8.29 -18.59 9.66
CA PHE A 206 -9.06 -18.44 8.43
C PHE A 206 -8.11 -18.24 7.26
N ASP A 207 -8.49 -18.79 6.10
CA ASP A 207 -7.80 -18.56 4.84
C ASP A 207 -8.77 -18.04 3.77
N THR A 208 -8.31 -17.15 2.92
CA THR A 208 -9.06 -16.69 1.76
C THR A 208 -8.18 -16.49 0.56
N SER A 209 -8.79 -16.63 -0.62
CA SER A 209 -8.14 -16.29 -1.88
C SER A 209 -9.10 -15.51 -2.75
N ARG A 210 -8.60 -14.39 -3.32
CA ARG A 210 -9.46 -13.46 -4.09
C ARG A 210 -8.77 -12.88 -5.29
N GLY A 211 -9.57 -12.65 -6.34
CA GLY A 211 -9.19 -11.81 -7.46
C GLY A 211 -9.44 -10.33 -7.14
N PHE A 212 -8.60 -9.44 -7.67
CA PHE A 212 -8.78 -8.01 -7.55
C PHE A 212 -8.33 -7.30 -8.83
N PHE A 213 -8.78 -6.05 -8.97
CA PHE A 213 -8.29 -5.13 -10.00
C PHE A 213 -8.17 -3.72 -9.41
N TYR A 214 -7.30 -2.93 -10.02
CA TYR A 214 -7.06 -1.56 -9.61
C TYR A 214 -6.74 -0.68 -10.79
N GLY A 215 -6.88 0.62 -10.60
CA GLY A 215 -6.50 1.61 -11.58
C GLY A 215 -6.16 2.93 -10.92
N GLY A 216 -5.19 3.63 -11.50
CA GLY A 216 -4.74 4.89 -10.93
C GLY A 216 -4.05 5.78 -11.95
N VAL A 217 -3.68 6.97 -11.46
CA VAL A 217 -2.93 7.96 -12.22
C VAL A 217 -1.79 8.48 -11.37
N ILE A 218 -0.59 8.51 -11.94
CA ILE A 218 0.58 9.13 -11.35
C ILE A 218 0.79 10.50 -11.99
N LEU A 219 0.84 11.53 -11.17
CA LEU A 219 1.23 12.89 -11.54
C LEU A 219 2.72 13.07 -11.24
N ASN A 220 3.53 13.22 -12.30
CA ASN A 220 4.97 13.40 -12.20
C ASN A 220 5.30 14.91 -12.19
N LEU A 221 5.57 15.47 -11.01
CA LEU A 221 5.86 16.90 -10.81
C LEU A 221 7.36 17.16 -10.67
N LEU A 222 8.19 16.54 -11.54
CA LEU A 222 9.66 16.53 -11.40
C LEU A 222 10.09 15.84 -10.08
N ILE A 223 9.72 16.38 -8.96
CA ILE A 223 9.80 15.88 -7.58
C ILE A 223 8.77 16.69 -6.79
N PRO A 224 7.76 16.08 -6.11
CA PRO A 224 7.44 14.64 -5.96
C PRO A 224 6.60 14.05 -7.11
N LYS A 225 6.37 12.74 -7.05
CA LYS A 225 5.31 12.02 -7.76
C LYS A 225 4.11 11.87 -6.82
N ILE A 226 2.91 12.15 -7.33
CA ILE A 226 1.66 11.97 -6.59
C ILE A 226 0.84 10.91 -7.32
N THR A 227 0.41 9.88 -6.62
CA THR A 227 -0.45 8.82 -7.17
C THR A 227 -1.80 8.85 -6.49
N VAL A 228 -2.87 8.72 -7.29
CA VAL A 228 -4.22 8.43 -6.81
C VAL A 228 -4.64 7.11 -7.44
N GLU A 229 -5.14 6.19 -6.63
CA GLU A 229 -5.55 4.84 -7.04
C GLU A 229 -6.90 4.50 -6.44
N VAL A 230 -7.67 3.71 -7.17
CA VAL A 230 -8.87 3.03 -6.69
C VAL A 230 -8.68 1.54 -6.91
N GLU A 231 -9.00 0.77 -5.90
CA GLU A 231 -8.84 -0.67 -5.85
C GLU A 231 -10.19 -1.31 -5.61
N GLN A 232 -10.47 -2.40 -6.32
CA GLN A 232 -11.70 -3.19 -6.19
C GLN A 232 -11.32 -4.66 -6.02
N GLY A 233 -11.65 -5.17 -4.87
CA GLY A 233 -11.61 -6.59 -4.51
C GLY A 233 -12.87 -6.90 -3.71
N GLU A 234 -12.73 -7.54 -2.58
CA GLU A 234 -13.81 -7.72 -1.59
C GLU A 234 -14.28 -6.37 -1.07
N THR A 235 -13.33 -5.49 -0.80
CA THR A 235 -13.58 -4.13 -0.32
C THR A 235 -13.18 -3.12 -1.39
N LEU A 236 -14.00 -2.10 -1.62
CA LEU A 236 -13.64 -0.94 -2.42
C LEU A 236 -12.76 -0.03 -1.58
N GLN A 237 -11.61 0.37 -2.10
CA GLN A 237 -10.76 1.34 -1.40
C GLN A 237 -10.16 2.37 -2.35
N GLY A 238 -9.82 3.51 -1.79
CA GLY A 238 -9.10 4.57 -2.47
C GLY A 238 -7.78 4.87 -1.78
N ALA A 239 -6.77 5.26 -2.54
CA ALA A 239 -5.47 5.56 -1.95
C ALA A 239 -4.79 6.76 -2.60
N VAL A 240 -3.96 7.43 -1.80
CA VAL A 240 -3.07 8.51 -2.25
C VAL A 240 -1.65 8.19 -1.79
N ARG A 241 -0.68 8.28 -2.71
CA ARG A 241 0.75 8.13 -2.44
C ARG A 241 1.52 9.37 -2.85
N VAL A 242 2.49 9.73 -2.04
CA VAL A 242 3.54 10.70 -2.40
C VAL A 242 4.87 9.96 -2.41
N ALA A 243 5.60 10.04 -3.53
CA ALA A 243 6.87 9.37 -3.70
C ALA A 243 7.97 10.36 -4.15
N PHE A 244 9.18 10.10 -3.68
CA PHE A 244 10.39 10.84 -4.02
C PHE A 244 11.43 9.83 -4.53
N GLY A 245 11.94 10.06 -5.75
CA GLY A 245 12.92 9.15 -6.33
C GLY A 245 13.49 9.64 -7.65
N LEU A 246 14.46 8.87 -8.15
CA LEU A 246 15.18 9.11 -9.40
C LEU A 246 14.83 8.03 -10.42
#